data_296e74cb74f775f62e84374db7d1f5f0
#
_entry.id   296e74cb74f775f62e84374db7d1f5f0
#
_cell.length_a   1.000
_cell.length_b   1.000
_cell.length_c   1.000
_cell.angle_alpha   90.00
_cell.angle_beta   90.00
_cell.angle_gamma   90.00
#
_symmetry.space_group_name_H-M   'P 1'
#
loop_
_entity.id
_entity.type
_entity.pdbx_description
1 polymer ?
#
loop_
_entity_poly.entity_id
_entity_poly.type
_entity_poly.pdbx_seq_one_letter_code
_entity_poly.pdbx_strand_id
1 'polypeptide(L)'
;MSQPTAEPLTSASDFRLSTGELAPVARSYGPVVPAVRGSRPDPFRTEDLDRDLKGRAVRGGGAVAATQGALLLIQCVSVPIMARLLTPADFGLVAMVTALTGFISVFEDAGLSVATVQRARITHAQVSTLFWINAALGIVLMALTACLAPAIAWFYGEPRLIAITLALSAIMAIGSLNVQHRALLERQMCFATLGMISVASRVVGFATGVSVALLGGGYWALVATPLAAGAAGSVLVWRASGWRPGPPVRGSGVRPMLAFGAHFTGSKLLLYTRRNVDNVLIGYTWGATILGIYAKAYSLLMLPFQLVLGPIATVTIPTLSRLQDAPERFVRCFRRATELVALLATPISVFAFVAVQEVILAVLGDQWLDCGPIFQVLAPTAFVSTIAGGSAWVLVSLGQTARQLRFGVWQTIATVAGIGAGLPWGALGVAFGFTIISIPVNLAYMAYALHNSPASIFDVLRGMWRSAVASVAAAGVLVSARWTVPMNRGPVVDFGALLLTFFVAYGATLFFLPGGRRAVGDLFQLLAAVLRRPAELSPPSTH
;
A
#
# COMPACT_ATOMS: atom_id res chain seq x y z
N MET A 1 13.04 34.40 65.65
CA MET A 1 14.44 33.96 65.55
C MET A 1 14.68 33.44 64.17
N SER A 2 15.44 34.26 63.40
CA SER A 2 16.32 33.95 62.26
C SER A 2 15.73 33.19 61.06
N GLN A 3 15.29 33.94 60.06
CA GLN A 3 15.28 33.56 58.67
C GLN A 3 16.73 33.49 58.14
N PRO A 4 17.05 32.58 57.19
CA PRO A 4 18.20 32.77 56.31
C PRO A 4 17.72 33.34 54.96
N THR A 5 18.40 34.37 54.58
CA THR A 5 18.37 35.18 53.39
C THR A 5 18.62 34.37 52.10
N ALA A 6 17.81 34.67 51.08
CA ALA A 6 18.03 34.22 49.70
C ALA A 6 19.09 35.11 49.04
N GLU A 7 20.16 34.51 48.50
CA GLU A 7 21.07 35.15 47.54
C GLU A 7 20.53 35.03 46.11
N PRO A 8 20.67 36.08 45.29
CA PRO A 8 20.24 36.04 43.88
C PRO A 8 21.34 35.44 43.01
N LEU A 9 20.98 34.43 42.20
CA LEU A 9 21.82 33.88 41.16
C LEU A 9 22.05 34.90 40.04
N THR A 10 23.27 35.32 39.94
CA THR A 10 23.81 36.20 38.91
C THR A 10 24.00 35.51 37.57
N SER A 11 23.54 36.24 36.53
CA SER A 11 24.16 36.39 35.21
C SER A 11 24.47 35.17 34.36
N ALA A 12 23.62 34.98 33.35
CA ALA A 12 23.85 34.17 32.14
C ALA A 12 24.88 34.86 31.20
N SER A 13 26.18 34.67 31.43
CA SER A 13 27.21 35.23 30.53
C SER A 13 28.52 34.46 30.45
N ASP A 14 28.56 33.16 30.74
CA ASP A 14 29.80 32.40 30.57
C ASP A 14 29.60 31.01 29.94
N PHE A 15 28.95 30.99 28.74
CA PHE A 15 29.09 29.85 27.83
C PHE A 15 29.74 30.33 26.54
N ARG A 16 31.02 30.70 26.61
CA ARG A 16 31.87 30.87 25.42
C ARG A 16 32.19 29.47 24.90
N LEU A 17 31.49 29.07 23.83
CA LEU A 17 31.95 27.98 22.96
C LEU A 17 33.29 28.40 22.36
N SER A 18 34.36 27.73 22.75
CA SER A 18 35.65 27.84 22.09
C SER A 18 35.47 27.48 20.63
N THR A 19 35.60 28.45 19.74
CA THR A 19 35.80 28.26 18.31
C THR A 19 37.17 27.63 18.10
N GLY A 20 37.25 26.31 18.32
CA GLY A 20 38.36 25.51 17.83
C GLY A 20 38.32 25.55 16.30
N GLU A 21 39.33 26.15 15.70
CA GLU A 21 39.58 26.12 14.27
C GLU A 21 39.41 24.70 13.71
N LEU A 22 38.34 24.49 12.96
CA LEU A 22 38.20 23.32 12.09
C LEU A 22 39.24 23.49 10.96
N ALA A 23 40.42 22.96 11.17
CA ALA A 23 41.38 22.78 10.08
C ALA A 23 40.68 22.00 8.95
N PRO A 24 40.79 22.42 7.69
CA PRO A 24 40.22 21.69 6.57
C PRO A 24 40.90 20.31 6.51
N VAL A 25 40.12 19.25 6.82
CA VAL A 25 40.54 17.87 6.58
C VAL A 25 40.77 17.74 5.07
N ALA A 26 42.03 17.87 4.65
CA ALA A 26 42.44 17.57 3.31
C ALA A 26 42.07 16.11 3.01
N ARG A 27 41.00 15.91 2.26
CA ARG A 27 40.66 14.59 1.69
C ARG A 27 41.79 14.24 0.72
N SER A 28 42.73 13.40 1.14
CA SER A 28 43.69 12.77 0.25
C SER A 28 42.88 11.87 -0.70
N TYR A 29 42.64 12.38 -1.90
CA TYR A 29 42.18 11.56 -3.01
C TYR A 29 43.35 10.65 -3.40
N GLY A 30 43.30 9.40 -2.96
CA GLY A 30 44.18 8.36 -3.51
C GLY A 30 43.90 8.23 -5.01
N PRO A 31 44.88 7.70 -5.81
CA PRO A 31 44.76 7.63 -7.25
C PRO A 31 43.48 6.89 -7.66
N VAL A 32 42.72 7.52 -8.56
CA VAL A 32 41.52 6.93 -9.17
C VAL A 32 42.00 5.74 -9.99
N VAL A 33 41.83 4.54 -9.43
CA VAL A 33 42.03 3.29 -10.18
C VAL A 33 40.90 3.25 -11.22
N PRO A 34 41.20 3.23 -12.54
CA PRO A 34 40.15 3.14 -13.53
C PRO A 34 39.37 1.85 -13.34
N ALA A 35 38.03 1.98 -13.26
CA ALA A 35 37.13 0.85 -13.12
C ALA A 35 37.38 -0.16 -14.24
N VAL A 36 37.80 -1.35 -13.92
CA VAL A 36 37.91 -2.47 -14.84
C VAL A 36 36.52 -2.70 -15.44
N ARG A 37 36.38 -2.48 -16.74
CA ARG A 37 35.16 -2.76 -17.50
C ARG A 37 34.83 -4.24 -17.32
N GLY A 38 33.80 -4.56 -16.51
CA GLY A 38 33.31 -5.92 -16.31
C GLY A 38 33.08 -6.36 -14.86
N SER A 39 33.56 -5.65 -13.83
CA SER A 39 33.22 -5.98 -12.44
C SER A 39 31.86 -5.39 -12.07
N ARG A 40 30.95 -6.24 -11.61
CA ARG A 40 29.68 -5.78 -11.01
C ARG A 40 30.01 -4.80 -9.88
N PRO A 41 29.30 -3.65 -9.78
CA PRO A 41 29.54 -2.71 -8.70
C PRO A 41 29.33 -3.40 -7.34
N ASP A 42 30.22 -3.11 -6.39
CA ASP A 42 30.15 -3.65 -5.03
C ASP A 42 28.81 -3.23 -4.39
N PRO A 43 27.94 -4.19 -4.01
CA PRO A 43 26.61 -3.91 -3.48
C PRO A 43 26.63 -3.14 -2.16
N PHE A 44 27.77 -3.01 -1.51
CA PHE A 44 27.95 -2.32 -0.23
C PHE A 44 28.41 -0.87 -0.36
N ARG A 45 28.97 -0.47 -1.52
CA ARG A 45 29.41 0.91 -1.78
C ARG A 45 28.26 1.77 -2.25
N THR A 46 28.01 2.87 -1.54
CA THR A 46 27.01 3.88 -1.89
C THR A 46 27.64 5.22 -2.26
N GLU A 47 28.98 5.35 -2.18
CA GLU A 47 29.71 6.60 -2.41
C GLU A 47 29.55 7.13 -3.85
N ASP A 48 29.42 6.23 -4.83
CA ASP A 48 29.16 6.59 -6.24
C ASP A 48 27.69 6.99 -6.50
N LEU A 49 26.78 6.72 -5.54
CA LEU A 49 25.36 7.10 -5.67
C LEU A 49 25.17 8.60 -5.44
N ASP A 50 26.00 9.22 -4.59
CA ASP A 50 25.89 10.64 -4.23
C ASP A 50 26.15 11.57 -5.43
N ARG A 51 26.95 11.12 -6.41
CA ARG A 51 27.28 11.91 -7.61
C ARG A 51 26.13 12.09 -8.60
N ASP A 52 25.18 11.15 -8.66
CA ASP A 52 24.00 11.20 -9.56
C ASP A 52 22.68 10.92 -8.83
N LEU A 53 22.58 11.34 -7.57
CA LEU A 53 21.43 11.04 -6.71
C LEU A 53 20.13 11.58 -7.31
N LYS A 54 20.14 12.81 -7.86
CA LYS A 54 18.96 13.42 -8.49
C LYS A 54 18.53 12.67 -9.75
N GLY A 55 19.45 12.33 -10.63
CA GLY A 55 19.14 11.59 -11.86
C GLY A 55 18.63 10.18 -11.60
N ARG A 56 19.22 9.48 -10.62
CA ARG A 56 18.76 8.15 -10.19
C ARG A 56 17.41 8.18 -9.49
N ALA A 57 17.15 9.19 -8.64
CA ALA A 57 15.88 9.35 -7.97
C ALA A 57 14.73 9.61 -8.97
N VAL A 58 14.95 10.45 -9.99
CA VAL A 58 13.97 10.74 -11.05
C VAL A 58 13.72 9.50 -11.92
N ARG A 59 14.77 8.83 -12.39
CA ARG A 59 14.66 7.58 -13.15
C ARG A 59 14.02 6.47 -12.33
N GLY A 60 14.40 6.36 -11.05
CA GLY A 60 13.81 5.40 -10.11
C GLY A 60 12.33 5.64 -9.87
N GLY A 61 11.91 6.89 -9.69
CA GLY A 61 10.50 7.26 -9.55
C GLY A 61 9.67 6.89 -10.79
N GLY A 62 10.20 7.17 -11.98
CA GLY A 62 9.58 6.75 -13.24
C GLY A 62 9.46 5.23 -13.38
N ALA A 63 10.51 4.49 -13.00
CA ALA A 63 10.50 3.02 -13.02
C ALA A 63 9.47 2.44 -12.03
N VAL A 64 9.37 3.03 -10.83
CA VAL A 64 8.35 2.62 -9.84
C VAL A 64 6.95 2.89 -10.38
N ALA A 65 6.69 4.05 -10.96
CA ALA A 65 5.38 4.38 -11.54
C ALA A 65 5.01 3.44 -12.70
N ALA A 66 5.95 3.16 -13.62
CA ALA A 66 5.75 2.20 -14.70
C ALA A 66 5.47 0.78 -14.18
N THR A 67 6.20 0.35 -13.14
CA THR A 67 5.98 -0.95 -12.47
C THR A 67 4.58 -1.01 -11.86
N GLN A 68 4.15 0.02 -11.14
CA GLN A 68 2.81 0.06 -10.55
C GLN A 68 1.73 -0.01 -11.64
N GLY A 69 1.90 0.73 -12.75
CA GLY A 69 1.00 0.65 -13.90
C GLY A 69 0.92 -0.76 -14.50
N ALA A 70 2.07 -1.44 -14.69
CA ALA A 70 2.11 -2.80 -15.21
C ALA A 70 1.44 -3.81 -14.25
N LEU A 71 1.73 -3.72 -12.95
CA LEU A 71 1.09 -4.57 -11.94
C LEU A 71 -0.42 -4.36 -11.86
N LEU A 72 -0.89 -3.13 -12.10
CA LEU A 72 -2.28 -2.79 -12.24
C LEU A 72 -2.96 -3.47 -13.41
N LEU A 73 -2.34 -3.35 -14.59
CA LEU A 73 -2.85 -4.00 -15.79
C LEU A 73 -2.97 -5.51 -15.58
N ILE A 74 -1.94 -6.15 -14.99
CA ILE A 74 -1.99 -7.57 -14.63
C ILE A 74 -3.15 -7.84 -13.67
N GLN A 75 -3.37 -6.99 -12.67
CA GLN A 75 -4.46 -7.16 -11.71
C GLN A 75 -5.85 -7.00 -12.36
N CYS A 76 -6.01 -5.99 -13.23
CA CYS A 76 -7.24 -5.79 -14.00
C CYS A 76 -7.59 -6.97 -14.92
N VAL A 77 -6.58 -7.70 -15.41
CA VAL A 77 -6.78 -8.90 -16.23
C VAL A 77 -6.95 -10.14 -15.35
N SER A 78 -6.15 -10.29 -14.30
CA SER A 78 -6.14 -11.50 -13.47
C SER A 78 -7.41 -11.66 -12.62
N VAL A 79 -7.94 -10.54 -12.08
CA VAL A 79 -9.13 -10.57 -11.22
C VAL A 79 -10.36 -11.12 -11.97
N PRO A 80 -10.72 -10.61 -13.16
CA PRO A 80 -11.84 -11.16 -13.92
C PRO A 80 -11.65 -12.62 -14.34
N ILE A 81 -10.46 -12.97 -14.83
CA ILE A 81 -10.20 -14.33 -15.31
C ILE A 81 -10.32 -15.33 -14.16
N MET A 82 -9.65 -15.08 -13.04
CA MET A 82 -9.71 -15.98 -11.88
C MET A 82 -11.11 -16.03 -11.27
N ALA A 83 -11.84 -14.90 -11.25
CA ALA A 83 -13.20 -14.86 -10.73
C ALA A 83 -14.20 -15.67 -11.55
N ARG A 84 -13.98 -15.77 -12.87
CA ARG A 84 -14.84 -16.57 -13.77
C ARG A 84 -14.50 -18.05 -13.77
N LEU A 85 -13.24 -18.41 -13.46
CA LEU A 85 -12.78 -19.80 -13.43
C LEU A 85 -13.02 -20.48 -12.08
N LEU A 86 -13.14 -19.71 -10.99
CA LEU A 86 -13.18 -20.22 -9.62
C LEU A 86 -14.43 -19.75 -8.89
N THR A 87 -14.92 -20.58 -7.98
CA THR A 87 -16.13 -20.30 -7.20
C THR A 87 -15.87 -19.36 -6.01
N PRO A 88 -16.90 -18.68 -5.47
CA PRO A 88 -16.78 -17.93 -4.23
C PRO A 88 -16.22 -18.75 -3.07
N ALA A 89 -16.57 -20.03 -2.97
CA ALA A 89 -16.07 -20.93 -1.93
C ALA A 89 -14.55 -21.14 -2.03
N ASP A 90 -13.99 -21.25 -3.26
CA ASP A 90 -12.54 -21.39 -3.46
C ASP A 90 -11.78 -20.17 -2.93
N PHE A 91 -12.29 -18.97 -3.22
CA PHE A 91 -11.72 -17.72 -2.69
C PHE A 91 -11.85 -17.63 -1.17
N GLY A 92 -12.97 -18.09 -0.62
CA GLY A 92 -13.21 -18.09 0.82
C GLY A 92 -12.26 -19.02 1.58
N LEU A 93 -12.02 -20.24 1.08
CA LEU A 93 -11.07 -21.19 1.68
C LEU A 93 -9.67 -20.57 1.81
N VAL A 94 -9.19 -19.95 0.74
CA VAL A 94 -7.88 -19.31 0.76
C VAL A 94 -7.90 -18.04 1.64
N ALA A 95 -9.00 -17.29 1.66
CA ALA A 95 -9.17 -16.12 2.52
C ALA A 95 -9.15 -16.50 4.01
N MET A 96 -9.76 -17.61 4.43
CA MET A 96 -9.71 -18.14 5.80
C MET A 96 -8.26 -18.36 6.25
N VAL A 97 -7.48 -19.08 5.43
CA VAL A 97 -6.08 -19.35 5.76
C VAL A 97 -5.25 -18.07 5.78
N THR A 98 -5.37 -17.23 4.74
CA THR A 98 -4.55 -16.02 4.63
C THR A 98 -4.90 -14.97 5.69
N ALA A 99 -6.14 -14.90 6.16
CA ALA A 99 -6.53 -14.02 7.26
C ALA A 99 -5.80 -14.34 8.57
N LEU A 100 -5.58 -15.62 8.88
CA LEU A 100 -4.86 -16.05 10.07
C LEU A 100 -3.34 -16.11 9.86
N THR A 101 -2.89 -16.72 8.76
CA THR A 101 -1.44 -16.86 8.51
C THR A 101 -0.75 -15.53 8.22
N GLY A 102 -1.49 -14.54 7.75
CA GLY A 102 -0.97 -13.21 7.53
C GLY A 102 -0.54 -12.48 8.80
N PHE A 103 -1.08 -12.81 9.99
CA PHE A 103 -0.52 -12.34 11.27
C PHE A 103 0.91 -12.83 11.46
N ILE A 104 1.17 -14.07 11.07
CA ILE A 104 2.49 -14.69 11.17
C ILE A 104 3.41 -14.05 10.13
N SER A 105 2.93 -13.78 8.91
CA SER A 105 3.72 -13.19 7.84
C SER A 105 4.23 -11.77 8.13
N VAL A 106 3.58 -11.04 9.05
CA VAL A 106 4.07 -9.71 9.49
C VAL A 106 5.48 -9.79 10.08
N PHE A 107 5.85 -10.93 10.66
CA PHE A 107 7.17 -11.17 11.26
C PHE A 107 8.22 -11.63 10.25
N GLU A 108 7.88 -11.95 9.02
CA GLU A 108 8.78 -12.51 7.98
C GLU A 108 10.01 -11.64 7.72
N ASP A 109 9.81 -10.33 7.57
CA ASP A 109 10.89 -9.35 7.39
C ASP A 109 11.47 -8.89 8.73
N ALA A 110 10.66 -8.88 9.81
CA ALA A 110 10.99 -8.31 11.11
C ALA A 110 11.61 -6.90 11.03
N GLY A 111 11.32 -6.13 9.95
CA GLY A 111 11.87 -4.78 9.70
C GLY A 111 13.37 -4.75 9.38
N LEU A 112 13.99 -5.89 9.14
CA LEU A 112 15.44 -5.99 8.89
C LEU A 112 15.84 -5.46 7.52
N SER A 113 14.94 -5.54 6.51
CA SER A 113 15.13 -4.92 5.20
C SER A 113 15.30 -3.40 5.33
N VAL A 114 14.41 -2.75 6.07
CA VAL A 114 14.45 -1.31 6.31
C VAL A 114 15.73 -0.90 7.02
N ALA A 115 16.13 -1.68 8.05
CA ALA A 115 17.38 -1.45 8.77
C ALA A 115 18.62 -1.58 7.86
N THR A 116 18.61 -2.52 6.89
CA THR A 116 19.68 -2.69 5.90
C THR A 116 19.75 -1.50 4.93
N VAL A 117 18.59 -0.98 4.49
CA VAL A 117 18.52 0.15 3.55
C VAL A 117 18.93 1.46 4.21
N GLN A 118 18.49 1.72 5.46
CA GLN A 118 18.70 3.02 6.13
C GLN A 118 20.12 3.23 6.67
N ARG A 119 20.87 2.17 6.95
CA ARG A 119 22.23 2.33 7.50
C ARG A 119 23.18 2.98 6.51
N ALA A 120 23.90 4.03 6.91
CA ALA A 120 24.88 4.72 6.07
C ALA A 120 26.00 3.76 5.61
N ARG A 121 26.53 2.94 6.52
CA ARG A 121 27.56 1.93 6.20
C ARG A 121 27.08 0.56 6.65
N ILE A 122 27.21 -0.43 5.78
CA ILE A 122 26.87 -1.82 6.06
C ILE A 122 27.95 -2.74 5.48
N THR A 123 28.27 -3.80 6.18
CA THR A 123 29.32 -4.75 5.77
C THR A 123 28.72 -6.06 5.25
N HIS A 124 29.50 -6.79 4.45
CA HIS A 124 29.11 -8.12 3.99
C HIS A 124 28.77 -9.07 5.15
N ALA A 125 29.54 -9.04 6.25
CA ALA A 125 29.32 -9.84 7.44
C ALA A 125 27.98 -9.53 8.12
N GLN A 126 27.59 -8.24 8.18
CA GLN A 126 26.30 -7.82 8.74
C GLN A 126 25.13 -8.32 7.88
N VAL A 127 25.17 -8.12 6.57
CA VAL A 127 24.10 -8.55 5.66
C VAL A 127 24.00 -10.08 5.65
N SER A 128 25.13 -10.79 5.65
CA SER A 128 25.14 -12.27 5.75
C SER A 128 24.52 -12.75 7.05
N THR A 129 24.85 -12.13 8.18
CA THR A 129 24.26 -12.48 9.48
C THR A 129 22.76 -12.20 9.48
N LEU A 130 22.31 -11.05 8.94
CA LEU A 130 20.88 -10.72 8.82
C LEU A 130 20.16 -11.70 7.89
N PHE A 131 20.79 -12.12 6.80
CA PHE A 131 20.24 -13.14 5.91
C PHE A 131 19.96 -14.46 6.65
N TRP A 132 20.92 -14.96 7.43
CA TRP A 132 20.73 -16.19 8.20
C TRP A 132 19.69 -16.06 9.31
N ILE A 133 19.59 -14.87 9.92
CA ILE A 133 18.50 -14.57 10.88
C ILE A 133 17.14 -14.60 10.17
N ASN A 134 17.02 -13.95 9.02
CA ASN A 134 15.76 -14.00 8.23
C ASN A 134 15.44 -15.42 7.78
N ALA A 135 16.42 -16.18 7.28
CA ALA A 135 16.23 -17.56 6.85
C ALA A 135 15.75 -18.47 8.00
N ALA A 136 16.41 -18.37 9.16
CA ALA A 136 16.00 -19.12 10.35
C ALA A 136 14.59 -18.72 10.80
N LEU A 137 14.30 -17.40 10.84
CA LEU A 137 12.98 -16.89 11.18
C LEU A 137 11.92 -17.41 10.18
N GLY A 138 12.19 -17.38 8.89
CA GLY A 138 11.28 -17.90 7.87
C GLY A 138 10.98 -19.39 8.02
N ILE A 139 12.00 -20.21 8.34
CA ILE A 139 11.82 -21.64 8.62
C ILE A 139 10.97 -21.84 9.89
N VAL A 140 11.25 -21.08 10.97
CA VAL A 140 10.47 -21.13 12.21
C VAL A 140 9.00 -20.74 11.95
N LEU A 141 8.77 -19.66 11.19
CA LEU A 141 7.41 -19.21 10.86
C LEU A 141 6.69 -20.23 9.94
N MET A 142 7.40 -20.83 9.00
CA MET A 142 6.87 -21.94 8.18
C MET A 142 6.46 -23.12 9.05
N ALA A 143 7.34 -23.59 9.95
CA ALA A 143 7.05 -24.69 10.86
C ALA A 143 5.89 -24.35 11.80
N LEU A 144 5.87 -23.14 12.38
CA LEU A 144 4.77 -22.66 13.23
C LEU A 144 3.44 -22.66 12.45
N THR A 145 3.42 -22.12 11.24
CA THR A 145 2.23 -22.08 10.39
C THR A 145 1.77 -23.50 10.03
N ALA A 146 2.69 -24.38 9.70
CA ALA A 146 2.39 -25.79 9.41
C ALA A 146 1.84 -26.52 10.66
N CYS A 147 2.39 -26.30 11.84
CA CYS A 147 1.89 -26.87 13.11
C CYS A 147 0.52 -26.32 13.48
N LEU A 148 0.19 -25.08 13.09
CA LEU A 148 -1.13 -24.49 13.32
C LEU A 148 -2.20 -24.97 12.31
N ALA A 149 -1.82 -25.69 11.24
CA ALA A 149 -2.76 -26.13 10.20
C ALA A 149 -3.95 -26.94 10.74
N PRO A 150 -3.76 -27.93 11.65
CA PRO A 150 -4.89 -28.65 12.26
C PRO A 150 -5.78 -27.74 13.13
N ALA A 151 -5.18 -26.81 13.87
CA ALA A 151 -5.90 -25.86 14.70
C ALA A 151 -6.75 -24.89 13.86
N ILE A 152 -6.22 -24.41 12.73
CA ILE A 152 -6.94 -23.57 11.77
C ILE A 152 -8.13 -24.34 11.17
N ALA A 153 -7.93 -25.59 10.77
CA ALA A 153 -8.99 -26.44 10.24
C ALA A 153 -10.08 -26.71 11.29
N TRP A 154 -9.68 -26.98 12.51
CA TRP A 154 -10.61 -27.16 13.64
C TRP A 154 -11.40 -25.89 13.94
N PHE A 155 -10.72 -24.73 13.99
CA PHE A 155 -11.34 -23.43 14.25
C PHE A 155 -12.46 -23.09 13.25
N TYR A 156 -12.24 -23.36 11.97
CA TYR A 156 -13.23 -23.08 10.92
C TYR A 156 -14.17 -24.28 10.62
N GLY A 157 -13.91 -25.46 11.19
CA GLY A 157 -14.67 -26.67 10.88
C GLY A 157 -14.47 -27.20 9.45
N GLU A 158 -13.32 -26.89 8.81
CA GLU A 158 -13.08 -27.17 7.39
C GLU A 158 -11.76 -27.94 7.18
N PRO A 159 -11.79 -29.27 6.98
CA PRO A 159 -10.57 -30.10 6.87
C PRO A 159 -9.64 -29.74 5.70
N ARG A 160 -10.19 -29.19 4.59
CA ARG A 160 -9.41 -28.78 3.41
C ARG A 160 -8.36 -27.71 3.75
N LEU A 161 -8.56 -26.93 4.81
CA LEU A 161 -7.64 -25.88 5.24
C LEU A 161 -6.29 -26.42 5.70
N ILE A 162 -6.18 -27.69 6.12
CA ILE A 162 -4.90 -28.30 6.50
C ILE A 162 -3.94 -28.27 5.30
N ALA A 163 -4.37 -28.82 4.17
CA ALA A 163 -3.53 -28.89 2.97
C ALA A 163 -3.20 -27.49 2.41
N ILE A 164 -4.17 -26.56 2.43
CA ILE A 164 -3.97 -25.17 2.00
C ILE A 164 -2.95 -24.47 2.89
N THR A 165 -3.06 -24.61 4.22
CA THR A 165 -2.16 -23.99 5.19
C THR A 165 -0.75 -24.53 5.08
N LEU A 166 -0.60 -25.86 4.94
CA LEU A 166 0.70 -26.51 4.73
C LEU A 166 1.38 -26.00 3.45
N ALA A 167 0.64 -25.92 2.34
CA ALA A 167 1.19 -25.41 1.08
C ALA A 167 1.59 -23.93 1.19
N LEU A 168 0.71 -23.07 1.74
CA LEU A 168 0.98 -21.64 1.88
C LEU A 168 2.07 -21.32 2.90
N SER A 169 2.32 -22.19 3.89
CA SER A 169 3.41 -22.00 4.86
C SER A 169 4.78 -21.88 4.18
N ALA A 170 4.99 -22.54 3.03
CA ALA A 170 6.23 -22.45 2.28
C ALA A 170 6.56 -21.02 1.81
N ILE A 171 5.55 -20.15 1.68
CA ILE A 171 5.75 -18.74 1.30
C ILE A 171 6.61 -18.02 2.32
N MET A 172 6.49 -18.36 3.62
CA MET A 172 7.26 -17.75 4.70
C MET A 172 8.78 -17.99 4.52
N ALA A 173 9.16 -19.23 4.19
CA ALA A 173 10.56 -19.56 3.91
C ALA A 173 11.05 -18.91 2.61
N ILE A 174 10.25 -18.98 1.55
CA ILE A 174 10.59 -18.39 0.24
C ILE A 174 10.79 -16.88 0.37
N GLY A 175 9.88 -16.17 1.05
CA GLY A 175 9.96 -14.73 1.24
C GLY A 175 11.18 -14.30 2.06
N SER A 176 11.40 -14.96 3.19
CA SER A 176 12.52 -14.66 4.09
C SER A 176 13.90 -14.79 3.43
N LEU A 177 14.07 -15.73 2.50
CA LEU A 177 15.31 -15.87 1.72
C LEU A 177 15.56 -14.71 0.75
N ASN A 178 14.54 -13.91 0.44
CA ASN A 178 14.62 -12.80 -0.51
C ASN A 178 14.86 -11.44 0.14
N VAL A 179 14.59 -11.32 1.44
CA VAL A 179 14.58 -10.04 2.18
C VAL A 179 15.87 -9.25 1.94
N GLN A 180 17.04 -9.86 2.20
CA GLN A 180 18.32 -9.16 2.11
C GLN A 180 18.75 -8.90 0.66
N HIS A 181 18.43 -9.78 -0.27
CA HIS A 181 18.71 -9.58 -1.70
C HIS A 181 17.92 -8.39 -2.26
N ARG A 182 16.65 -8.26 -1.87
CA ARG A 182 15.82 -7.10 -2.23
C ARG A 182 16.32 -5.82 -1.58
N ALA A 183 16.65 -5.87 -0.28
CA ALA A 183 17.17 -4.71 0.45
C ALA A 183 18.47 -4.18 -0.16
N LEU A 184 19.37 -5.05 -0.66
CA LEU A 184 20.58 -4.63 -1.36
C LEU A 184 20.26 -3.93 -2.68
N LEU A 185 19.32 -4.43 -3.49
CA LEU A 185 18.88 -3.79 -4.71
C LEU A 185 18.17 -2.45 -4.45
N GLU A 186 17.36 -2.36 -3.40
CA GLU A 186 16.73 -1.12 -2.95
C GLU A 186 17.78 -0.10 -2.51
N ARG A 187 18.77 -0.52 -1.73
CA ARG A 187 19.90 0.31 -1.29
C ARG A 187 20.70 0.88 -2.46
N GLN A 188 20.86 0.11 -3.54
CA GLN A 188 21.51 0.54 -4.78
C GLN A 188 20.62 1.37 -5.70
N MET A 189 19.36 1.66 -5.27
CA MET A 189 18.34 2.35 -6.08
C MET A 189 18.04 1.66 -7.42
N CYS A 190 18.18 0.32 -7.49
CA CYS A 190 17.89 -0.49 -8.68
C CYS A 190 16.39 -0.74 -8.85
N PHE A 191 15.58 0.32 -8.79
CA PHE A 191 14.11 0.22 -8.80
C PHE A 191 13.55 -0.35 -10.10
N ALA A 192 14.19 -0.10 -11.24
CA ALA A 192 13.78 -0.69 -12.51
C ALA A 192 13.94 -2.22 -12.51
N THR A 193 15.04 -2.73 -11.97
CA THR A 193 15.29 -4.17 -11.84
C THR A 193 14.27 -4.81 -10.89
N LEU A 194 14.03 -4.19 -9.73
CA LEU A 194 13.00 -4.65 -8.78
C LEU A 194 11.60 -4.64 -9.39
N GLY A 195 11.31 -3.63 -10.21
CA GLY A 195 10.06 -3.53 -10.95
C GLY A 195 9.89 -4.67 -11.95
N MET A 196 10.90 -4.92 -12.78
CA MET A 196 10.88 -6.04 -13.73
C MET A 196 10.71 -7.40 -13.03
N ILE A 197 11.43 -7.63 -11.92
CA ILE A 197 11.29 -8.85 -11.12
C ILE A 197 9.85 -8.99 -10.62
N SER A 198 9.27 -7.90 -10.09
CA SER A 198 7.90 -7.91 -9.55
C SER A 198 6.87 -8.23 -10.62
N VAL A 199 6.99 -7.62 -11.80
CA VAL A 199 6.10 -7.85 -12.95
C VAL A 199 6.25 -9.30 -13.46
N ALA A 200 7.48 -9.76 -13.71
CA ALA A 200 7.74 -11.11 -14.22
C ALA A 200 7.23 -12.19 -13.24
N SER A 201 7.49 -12.01 -11.94
CA SER A 201 7.01 -12.93 -10.91
C SER A 201 5.48 -13.00 -10.86
N ARG A 202 4.83 -11.85 -10.98
CA ARG A 202 3.36 -11.77 -10.99
C ARG A 202 2.77 -12.46 -12.24
N VAL A 203 3.40 -12.28 -13.41
CA VAL A 203 2.99 -12.95 -14.65
C VAL A 203 3.13 -14.47 -14.53
N VAL A 204 4.28 -14.95 -14.02
CA VAL A 204 4.49 -16.40 -13.80
C VAL A 204 3.46 -16.96 -12.83
N GLY A 205 3.23 -16.30 -11.70
CA GLY A 205 2.22 -16.71 -10.73
C GLY A 205 0.82 -16.76 -11.34
N PHE A 206 0.42 -15.73 -12.07
CA PHE A 206 -0.88 -15.66 -12.74
C PHE A 206 -1.03 -16.75 -13.79
N ALA A 207 -0.03 -16.96 -14.66
CA ALA A 207 -0.05 -18.01 -15.66
C ALA A 207 -0.19 -19.40 -15.02
N THR A 208 0.57 -19.67 -13.94
CA THR A 208 0.45 -20.93 -13.18
C THR A 208 -0.94 -21.08 -12.57
N GLY A 209 -1.47 -20.03 -11.93
CA GLY A 209 -2.81 -20.09 -11.35
C GLY A 209 -3.90 -20.36 -12.39
N VAL A 210 -3.86 -19.68 -13.54
CA VAL A 210 -4.80 -19.93 -14.65
C VAL A 210 -4.68 -21.36 -15.18
N SER A 211 -3.45 -21.86 -15.37
CA SER A 211 -3.23 -23.25 -15.82
C SER A 211 -3.83 -24.27 -14.85
N VAL A 212 -3.61 -24.09 -13.55
CA VAL A 212 -4.20 -24.97 -12.52
C VAL A 212 -5.73 -24.86 -12.50
N ALA A 213 -6.30 -23.66 -12.66
CA ALA A 213 -7.74 -23.46 -12.72
C ALA A 213 -8.38 -24.16 -13.93
N LEU A 214 -7.76 -24.03 -15.11
CA LEU A 214 -8.23 -24.69 -16.35
C LEU A 214 -8.13 -26.21 -16.29
N LEU A 215 -7.20 -26.76 -15.52
CA LEU A 215 -7.09 -28.20 -15.24
C LEU A 215 -8.07 -28.69 -14.16
N GLY A 216 -8.98 -27.83 -13.68
CA GLY A 216 -9.97 -28.21 -12.69
C GLY A 216 -9.45 -28.23 -11.24
N GLY A 217 -8.30 -27.59 -10.96
CA GLY A 217 -7.68 -27.60 -9.63
C GLY A 217 -8.42 -26.77 -8.56
N GLY A 218 -9.50 -26.02 -8.90
CA GLY A 218 -10.30 -25.26 -7.97
C GLY A 218 -9.42 -24.31 -7.11
N TYR A 219 -9.61 -24.32 -5.78
CA TYR A 219 -8.86 -23.46 -4.85
C TYR A 219 -7.33 -23.61 -4.93
N TRP A 220 -6.81 -24.73 -5.45
CA TRP A 220 -5.37 -24.91 -5.67
C TRP A 220 -4.78 -23.90 -6.66
N ALA A 221 -5.57 -23.37 -7.57
CA ALA A 221 -5.15 -22.29 -8.46
C ALA A 221 -4.75 -21.03 -7.66
N LEU A 222 -5.52 -20.70 -6.61
CA LEU A 222 -5.24 -19.56 -5.73
C LEU A 222 -4.03 -19.81 -4.81
N VAL A 223 -3.75 -21.07 -4.48
CA VAL A 223 -2.57 -21.49 -3.71
C VAL A 223 -1.31 -21.49 -4.60
N ALA A 224 -1.41 -22.02 -5.81
CA ALA A 224 -0.29 -22.11 -6.75
C ALA A 224 0.19 -20.73 -7.23
N THR A 225 -0.73 -19.76 -7.38
CA THR A 225 -0.41 -18.40 -7.84
C THR A 225 0.68 -17.73 -6.99
N PRO A 226 0.54 -17.54 -5.67
CA PRO A 226 1.56 -16.89 -4.84
C PRO A 226 2.81 -17.76 -4.67
N LEU A 227 2.71 -19.09 -4.66
CA LEU A 227 3.86 -19.98 -4.59
C LEU A 227 4.75 -19.86 -5.82
N ALA A 228 4.16 -19.92 -7.02
CA ALA A 228 4.89 -19.78 -8.27
C ALA A 228 5.49 -18.37 -8.43
N ALA A 229 4.73 -17.33 -8.05
CA ALA A 229 5.23 -15.95 -8.04
C ALA A 229 6.40 -15.78 -7.06
N GLY A 230 6.30 -16.35 -5.86
CA GLY A 230 7.36 -16.32 -4.85
C GLY A 230 8.61 -17.04 -5.34
N ALA A 231 8.48 -18.24 -5.87
CA ALA A 231 9.61 -19.04 -6.40
C ALA A 231 10.29 -18.31 -7.59
N ALA A 232 9.52 -17.82 -8.56
CA ALA A 232 10.06 -17.05 -9.68
C ALA A 232 10.76 -15.78 -9.22
N GLY A 233 10.15 -15.05 -8.26
CA GLY A 233 10.73 -13.86 -7.66
C GLY A 233 12.06 -14.13 -6.95
N SER A 234 12.15 -15.25 -6.25
CA SER A 234 13.38 -15.70 -5.59
C SER A 234 14.49 -15.92 -6.60
N VAL A 235 14.24 -16.72 -7.63
CA VAL A 235 15.24 -17.00 -8.69
C VAL A 235 15.71 -15.71 -9.34
N LEU A 236 14.79 -14.81 -9.67
CA LEU A 236 15.11 -13.55 -10.35
C LEU A 236 15.88 -12.59 -9.46
N VAL A 237 15.50 -12.44 -8.17
CA VAL A 237 16.18 -11.53 -7.24
C VAL A 237 17.57 -12.00 -6.88
N TRP A 238 17.77 -13.31 -6.71
CA TRP A 238 19.08 -13.90 -6.46
C TRP A 238 20.01 -13.70 -7.66
N ARG A 239 19.51 -13.90 -8.88
CA ARG A 239 20.28 -13.65 -10.11
C ARG A 239 20.62 -12.18 -10.30
N ALA A 240 19.65 -11.27 -10.01
CA ALA A 240 19.85 -9.84 -10.20
C ALA A 240 20.81 -9.24 -9.19
N SER A 241 20.72 -9.63 -7.92
CA SER A 241 21.60 -9.12 -6.86
C SER A 241 23.04 -9.59 -7.03
N GLY A 242 23.24 -10.81 -7.58
CA GLY A 242 24.55 -11.43 -7.73
C GLY A 242 25.33 -11.63 -6.43
N TRP A 243 24.73 -11.24 -5.31
CA TRP A 243 25.30 -11.41 -3.97
C TRP A 243 25.07 -12.83 -3.45
N ARG A 244 26.05 -13.34 -2.71
CA ARG A 244 25.93 -14.63 -2.04
C ARG A 244 26.19 -14.44 -0.54
N PRO A 245 25.30 -14.99 0.33
CA PRO A 245 25.51 -14.92 1.76
C PRO A 245 26.76 -15.71 2.17
N GLY A 246 27.59 -15.08 2.99
CA GLY A 246 28.68 -15.75 3.71
C GLY A 246 28.19 -16.40 5.02
N PRO A 247 29.06 -17.05 5.78
CA PRO A 247 28.71 -17.60 7.09
C PRO A 247 28.29 -16.48 8.06
N PRO A 248 27.41 -16.79 9.04
CA PRO A 248 27.03 -15.82 10.06
C PRO A 248 28.22 -15.51 10.98
N VAL A 249 28.43 -14.22 11.27
CA VAL A 249 29.54 -13.76 12.12
C VAL A 249 28.99 -13.27 13.46
N ARG A 250 29.49 -13.89 14.57
CA ARG A 250 29.15 -13.43 15.92
C ARG A 250 29.76 -12.04 16.16
N GLY A 251 29.02 -11.16 16.84
CA GLY A 251 29.52 -9.81 17.12
C GLY A 251 29.47 -8.83 15.93
N SER A 252 28.77 -9.14 14.82
CA SER A 252 28.64 -8.31 13.65
C SER A 252 27.90 -6.96 13.89
N GLY A 253 27.41 -6.69 15.10
CA GLY A 253 26.77 -5.41 15.46
C GLY A 253 25.35 -5.26 14.91
N VAL A 254 24.61 -6.35 14.69
CA VAL A 254 23.22 -6.33 14.17
C VAL A 254 22.16 -6.06 15.24
N ARG A 255 22.52 -6.11 16.53
CA ARG A 255 21.57 -5.95 17.65
C ARG A 255 20.71 -4.68 17.59
N PRO A 256 21.24 -3.49 17.28
CA PRO A 256 20.42 -2.28 17.10
C PRO A 256 19.45 -2.37 15.91
N MET A 257 19.81 -3.14 14.87
CA MET A 257 18.94 -3.36 13.70
C MET A 257 17.76 -4.25 14.05
N LEU A 258 17.94 -5.25 14.90
CA LEU A 258 16.87 -6.12 15.41
C LEU A 258 15.90 -5.34 16.31
N ALA A 259 16.41 -4.47 17.20
CA ALA A 259 15.56 -3.63 18.05
C ALA A 259 14.69 -2.67 17.22
N PHE A 260 15.26 -2.02 16.20
CA PHE A 260 14.53 -1.16 15.28
C PHE A 260 13.43 -1.95 14.53
N GLY A 261 13.77 -3.15 14.05
CA GLY A 261 12.85 -4.03 13.35
C GLY A 261 11.63 -4.42 14.19
N ALA A 262 11.83 -4.75 15.48
CA ALA A 262 10.75 -5.15 16.37
C ALA A 262 9.69 -4.06 16.55
N HIS A 263 10.09 -2.79 16.72
CA HIS A 263 9.15 -1.66 16.82
C HIS A 263 8.35 -1.44 15.52
N PHE A 264 9.00 -1.59 14.37
CA PHE A 264 8.36 -1.45 13.08
C PHE A 264 7.33 -2.57 12.84
N THR A 265 7.64 -3.80 13.23
CA THR A 265 6.77 -4.97 13.11
C THR A 265 5.51 -4.82 13.96
N GLY A 266 5.61 -4.29 15.18
CA GLY A 266 4.45 -4.04 16.05
C GLY A 266 3.41 -3.11 15.41
N SER A 267 3.85 -2.05 14.74
CA SER A 267 2.95 -1.13 14.01
C SER A 267 2.25 -1.81 12.83
N LYS A 268 2.96 -2.68 12.10
CA LYS A 268 2.38 -3.48 11.01
C LYS A 268 1.33 -4.47 11.51
N LEU A 269 1.55 -5.09 12.67
CA LEU A 269 0.63 -6.05 13.26
C LEU A 269 -0.74 -5.41 13.58
N LEU A 270 -0.74 -4.22 14.19
CA LEU A 270 -1.97 -3.48 14.48
C LEU A 270 -2.75 -3.16 13.20
N LEU A 271 -2.05 -2.73 12.16
CA LEU A 271 -2.66 -2.43 10.86
C LEU A 271 -3.24 -3.69 10.21
N TYR A 272 -2.53 -4.82 10.31
CA TYR A 272 -2.98 -6.10 9.76
C TYR A 272 -4.25 -6.59 10.46
N THR A 273 -4.28 -6.54 11.81
CA THR A 273 -5.45 -6.89 12.62
C THR A 273 -6.69 -6.14 12.15
N ARG A 274 -6.59 -4.82 12.02
CA ARG A 274 -7.72 -3.97 11.61
C ARG A 274 -8.27 -4.33 10.23
N ARG A 275 -7.42 -4.83 9.32
CA ARG A 275 -7.78 -5.12 7.93
C ARG A 275 -8.30 -6.52 7.69
N ASN A 276 -8.16 -7.43 8.66
CA ASN A 276 -8.45 -8.84 8.45
C ASN A 276 -9.33 -9.48 9.53
N VAL A 277 -9.67 -8.76 10.59
CA VAL A 277 -10.51 -9.29 11.67
C VAL A 277 -11.91 -9.65 11.18
N ASP A 278 -12.45 -8.89 10.23
CA ASP A 278 -13.71 -9.17 9.54
C ASP A 278 -13.66 -10.52 8.81
N ASN A 279 -12.61 -10.78 8.06
CA ASN A 279 -12.41 -12.03 7.35
C ASN A 279 -12.35 -13.23 8.31
N VAL A 280 -11.69 -13.09 9.46
CA VAL A 280 -11.61 -14.13 10.48
C VAL A 280 -13.02 -14.42 11.05
N LEU A 281 -13.75 -13.37 11.45
CA LEU A 281 -15.06 -13.52 12.07
C LEU A 281 -16.13 -14.04 11.11
N ILE A 282 -16.16 -13.53 9.86
CA ILE A 282 -17.10 -14.02 8.84
C ILE A 282 -16.79 -15.48 8.49
N GLY A 283 -15.51 -15.81 8.30
CA GLY A 283 -15.11 -17.18 8.00
C GLY A 283 -15.52 -18.16 9.08
N TYR A 284 -15.33 -17.80 10.35
CA TYR A 284 -15.71 -18.63 11.50
C TYR A 284 -17.22 -18.85 11.61
N THR A 285 -18.02 -17.81 11.41
CA THR A 285 -19.47 -17.87 11.66
C THR A 285 -20.30 -18.28 10.45
N TRP A 286 -19.88 -17.89 9.24
CA TRP A 286 -20.69 -18.03 8.02
C TRP A 286 -20.03 -18.89 6.93
N GLY A 287 -18.81 -19.36 7.18
CA GLY A 287 -18.11 -20.29 6.29
C GLY A 287 -17.48 -19.66 5.06
N ALA A 288 -16.89 -20.53 4.22
CA ALA A 288 -16.03 -20.11 3.11
C ALA A 288 -16.76 -19.32 2.01
N THR A 289 -17.96 -19.76 1.59
CA THR A 289 -18.69 -19.13 0.48
C THR A 289 -19.02 -17.67 0.80
N ILE A 290 -19.58 -17.40 1.98
CA ILE A 290 -19.96 -16.04 2.42
C ILE A 290 -18.71 -15.17 2.60
N LEU A 291 -17.63 -15.71 3.17
CA LEU A 291 -16.35 -15.01 3.25
C LEU A 291 -15.80 -14.67 1.88
N GLY A 292 -15.87 -15.60 0.91
CA GLY A 292 -15.39 -15.36 -0.45
C GLY A 292 -16.11 -14.21 -1.14
N ILE A 293 -17.45 -14.15 -1.00
CA ILE A 293 -18.29 -13.05 -1.50
C ILE A 293 -17.90 -11.72 -0.85
N TYR A 294 -17.81 -11.68 0.49
CA TYR A 294 -17.45 -10.48 1.25
C TYR A 294 -16.04 -9.98 0.88
N ALA A 295 -15.04 -10.86 0.95
CA ALA A 295 -13.64 -10.51 0.66
C ALA A 295 -13.48 -10.01 -0.79
N LYS A 296 -14.23 -10.58 -1.73
CA LYS A 296 -14.21 -10.13 -3.12
C LYS A 296 -14.86 -8.77 -3.31
N ALA A 297 -16.02 -8.54 -2.71
CA ALA A 297 -16.68 -7.24 -2.71
C ALA A 297 -15.76 -6.16 -2.12
N TYR A 298 -15.14 -6.42 -0.96
CA TYR A 298 -14.21 -5.51 -0.32
C TYR A 298 -12.95 -5.25 -1.18
N SER A 299 -12.37 -6.29 -1.76
CA SER A 299 -11.17 -6.15 -2.60
C SER A 299 -11.43 -5.35 -3.87
N LEU A 300 -12.57 -5.57 -4.53
CA LEU A 300 -12.99 -4.83 -5.72
C LEU A 300 -13.21 -3.35 -5.41
N LEU A 301 -13.83 -3.07 -4.26
CA LEU A 301 -14.08 -1.72 -3.78
C LEU A 301 -12.78 -0.97 -3.46
N MET A 302 -11.82 -1.63 -2.79
CA MET A 302 -10.58 -0.99 -2.34
C MET A 302 -9.56 -0.77 -3.46
N LEU A 303 -9.65 -1.51 -4.55
CA LEU A 303 -8.69 -1.47 -5.65
C LEU A 303 -8.47 -0.04 -6.21
N PRO A 304 -9.49 0.70 -6.65
CA PRO A 304 -9.29 2.03 -7.22
C PRO A 304 -8.70 3.04 -6.23
N PHE A 305 -8.99 2.89 -4.93
CA PHE A 305 -8.48 3.82 -3.90
C PHE A 305 -6.98 3.64 -3.67
N GLN A 306 -6.51 2.40 -3.64
CA GLN A 306 -5.08 2.12 -3.49
C GLN A 306 -4.27 2.71 -4.64
N LEU A 307 -4.86 2.74 -5.85
CA LEU A 307 -4.24 3.27 -7.05
C LEU A 307 -4.08 4.80 -7.03
N VAL A 308 -5.00 5.49 -6.40
CA VAL A 308 -4.99 6.96 -6.34
C VAL A 308 -4.15 7.47 -5.17
N LEU A 309 -4.35 6.91 -3.97
CA LEU A 309 -3.73 7.42 -2.75
C LEU A 309 -2.21 7.21 -2.71
N GLY A 310 -1.72 6.06 -3.15
CA GLY A 310 -0.30 5.71 -3.08
C GLY A 310 0.60 6.71 -3.81
N PRO A 311 0.44 6.91 -5.12
CA PRO A 311 1.25 7.84 -5.90
C PRO A 311 1.17 9.29 -5.39
N ILE A 312 -0.01 9.75 -5.00
CA ILE A 312 -0.18 11.12 -4.49
C ILE A 312 0.55 11.28 -3.13
N ALA A 313 0.49 10.30 -2.25
CA ALA A 313 1.17 10.31 -0.96
C ALA A 313 2.70 10.42 -1.10
N THR A 314 3.30 9.72 -2.07
CA THR A 314 4.76 9.73 -2.29
C THR A 314 5.32 11.11 -2.62
N VAL A 315 4.52 11.98 -3.22
CA VAL A 315 4.90 13.37 -3.54
C VAL A 315 4.45 14.33 -2.45
N THR A 316 3.25 14.12 -1.90
CA THR A 316 2.62 15.06 -0.96
C THR A 316 3.33 15.07 0.40
N ILE A 317 3.64 13.91 0.97
CA ILE A 317 4.24 13.81 2.30
C ILE A 317 5.60 14.55 2.37
N PRO A 318 6.58 14.29 1.48
CA PRO A 318 7.85 15.03 1.51
C PRO A 318 7.69 16.53 1.25
N THR A 319 6.73 16.91 0.39
CA THR A 319 6.47 18.32 0.09
C THR A 319 5.90 19.04 1.32
N LEU A 320 4.90 18.46 1.98
CA LEU A 320 4.33 19.01 3.22
C LEU A 320 5.39 19.09 4.33
N SER A 321 6.26 18.08 4.46
CA SER A 321 7.33 18.08 5.45
C SER A 321 8.32 19.25 5.27
N ARG A 322 8.53 19.73 4.04
CA ARG A 322 9.39 20.90 3.75
C ARG A 322 8.68 22.23 3.93
N LEU A 323 7.36 22.23 4.04
CA LEU A 323 6.52 23.43 4.13
C LEU A 323 6.00 23.68 5.56
N GLN A 324 6.53 23.00 6.58
CA GLN A 324 6.07 23.12 7.97
C GLN A 324 6.12 24.56 8.47
N ASP A 325 7.15 25.32 8.10
CA ASP A 325 7.37 26.69 8.50
C ASP A 325 6.63 27.73 7.62
N ALA A 326 5.88 27.28 6.61
CA ALA A 326 5.15 28.13 5.67
C ALA A 326 3.66 27.74 5.58
N PRO A 327 2.83 28.09 6.59
CA PRO A 327 1.46 27.59 6.76
C PRO A 327 0.56 27.81 5.54
N GLU A 328 0.63 28.96 4.88
CA GLU A 328 -0.18 29.23 3.69
C GLU A 328 0.19 28.32 2.50
N ARG A 329 1.50 28.04 2.32
CA ARG A 329 1.98 27.14 1.26
C ARG A 329 1.62 25.69 1.60
N PHE A 330 1.70 25.32 2.88
CA PHE A 330 1.28 24.01 3.38
C PHE A 330 -0.19 23.75 3.06
N VAL A 331 -1.10 24.69 3.42
CA VAL A 331 -2.54 24.57 3.14
C VAL A 331 -2.82 24.48 1.65
N ARG A 332 -2.15 25.30 0.82
CA ARG A 332 -2.32 25.24 -0.65
C ARG A 332 -1.90 23.89 -1.21
N CYS A 333 -0.77 23.34 -0.76
CA CYS A 333 -0.28 22.03 -1.19
C CYS A 333 -1.24 20.93 -0.76
N PHE A 334 -1.66 20.92 0.51
CA PHE A 334 -2.61 19.95 1.06
C PHE A 334 -3.94 19.98 0.31
N ARG A 335 -4.52 21.17 0.10
CA ARG A 335 -5.78 21.33 -0.63
C ARG A 335 -5.68 20.81 -2.08
N ARG A 336 -4.57 21.11 -2.78
CA ARG A 336 -4.35 20.62 -4.13
C ARG A 336 -4.23 19.09 -4.18
N ALA A 337 -3.52 18.49 -3.23
CA ALA A 337 -3.44 17.04 -3.12
C ALA A 337 -4.80 16.40 -2.83
N THR A 338 -5.60 16.98 -1.93
CA THR A 338 -6.96 16.54 -1.63
C THR A 338 -7.89 16.70 -2.83
N GLU A 339 -7.79 17.80 -3.58
CA GLU A 339 -8.54 18.03 -4.82
C GLU A 339 -8.24 16.95 -5.87
N LEU A 340 -6.96 16.57 -6.05
CA LEU A 340 -6.56 15.51 -6.96
C LEU A 340 -7.10 14.13 -6.55
N VAL A 341 -7.03 13.81 -5.25
CA VAL A 341 -7.64 12.58 -4.74
C VAL A 341 -9.14 12.57 -5.01
N ALA A 342 -9.82 13.68 -4.72
CA ALA A 342 -11.26 13.79 -4.93
C ALA A 342 -11.65 13.69 -6.42
N LEU A 343 -10.89 14.33 -7.31
CA LEU A 343 -11.13 14.28 -8.76
C LEU A 343 -11.07 12.87 -9.34
N LEU A 344 -10.23 12.02 -8.77
CA LEU A 344 -10.06 10.64 -9.24
C LEU A 344 -10.94 9.65 -8.46
N ALA A 345 -10.94 9.73 -7.14
CA ALA A 345 -11.60 8.74 -6.29
C ALA A 345 -13.12 8.91 -6.23
N THR A 346 -13.63 10.16 -6.23
CA THR A 346 -15.08 10.41 -6.11
C THR A 346 -15.88 9.85 -7.29
N PRO A 347 -15.52 10.14 -8.56
CA PRO A 347 -16.29 9.61 -9.70
C PRO A 347 -16.23 8.09 -9.77
N ILE A 348 -15.09 7.48 -9.46
CA ILE A 348 -14.95 6.01 -9.44
C ILE A 348 -15.86 5.40 -8.36
N SER A 349 -15.92 6.01 -7.16
CA SER A 349 -16.78 5.53 -6.06
C SER A 349 -18.25 5.62 -6.41
N VAL A 350 -18.67 6.79 -6.95
CA VAL A 350 -20.07 7.04 -7.29
C VAL A 350 -20.50 6.16 -8.46
N PHE A 351 -19.66 6.02 -9.49
CA PHE A 351 -19.92 5.10 -10.60
C PHE A 351 -20.08 3.67 -10.11
N ALA A 352 -19.12 3.19 -9.30
CA ALA A 352 -19.15 1.83 -8.78
C ALA A 352 -20.37 1.57 -7.87
N PHE A 353 -20.80 2.58 -7.11
CA PHE A 353 -22.03 2.49 -6.29
C PHE A 353 -23.29 2.38 -7.13
N VAL A 354 -23.42 3.23 -8.16
CA VAL A 354 -24.61 3.29 -9.01
C VAL A 354 -24.66 2.12 -10.00
N ALA A 355 -23.52 1.74 -10.59
CA ALA A 355 -23.39 0.69 -11.59
C ALA A 355 -22.90 -0.65 -11.03
N VAL A 356 -23.17 -0.93 -9.75
CA VAL A 356 -22.58 -2.09 -9.05
C VAL A 356 -22.88 -3.43 -9.74
N GLN A 357 -24.10 -3.63 -10.19
CA GLN A 357 -24.50 -4.90 -10.84
C GLN A 357 -23.75 -5.10 -12.16
N GLU A 358 -23.67 -4.07 -12.99
CA GLU A 358 -22.97 -4.11 -14.26
C GLU A 358 -21.45 -4.26 -14.07
N VAL A 359 -20.88 -3.62 -13.04
CA VAL A 359 -19.48 -3.80 -12.65
C VAL A 359 -19.24 -5.26 -12.28
N ILE A 360 -20.09 -5.87 -11.43
CA ILE A 360 -19.93 -7.25 -11.01
C ILE A 360 -20.09 -8.20 -12.18
N LEU A 361 -21.15 -8.06 -12.97
CA LEU A 361 -21.40 -8.92 -14.13
C LEU A 361 -20.28 -8.84 -15.16
N ALA A 362 -19.83 -7.62 -15.49
CA ALA A 362 -18.79 -7.44 -16.49
C ALA A 362 -17.42 -7.93 -15.99
N VAL A 363 -17.07 -7.65 -14.72
CA VAL A 363 -15.75 -7.95 -14.16
C VAL A 363 -15.67 -9.35 -13.57
N LEU A 364 -16.63 -9.76 -12.76
CA LEU A 364 -16.56 -11.01 -12.00
C LEU A 364 -17.41 -12.14 -12.60
N GLY A 365 -18.55 -11.82 -13.20
CA GLY A 365 -19.54 -12.77 -13.72
C GLY A 365 -20.72 -13.02 -12.77
N ASP A 366 -21.70 -13.79 -13.27
CA ASP A 366 -23.02 -13.99 -12.63
C ASP A 366 -22.94 -14.61 -11.23
N GLN A 367 -22.00 -15.51 -11.01
CA GLN A 367 -21.81 -16.20 -9.72
C GLN A 367 -21.41 -15.26 -8.55
N TRP A 368 -21.14 -13.97 -8.85
CA TRP A 368 -20.73 -12.96 -7.87
C TRP A 368 -21.80 -11.90 -7.59
N LEU A 369 -23.02 -12.08 -8.08
CA LEU A 369 -24.10 -11.08 -7.91
C LEU A 369 -24.39 -10.77 -6.44
N ASP A 370 -24.23 -11.75 -5.54
CA ASP A 370 -24.37 -11.57 -4.09
C ASP A 370 -23.33 -10.61 -3.49
N CYS A 371 -22.25 -10.27 -4.22
CA CYS A 371 -21.34 -9.20 -3.83
C CYS A 371 -21.99 -7.81 -3.88
N GLY A 372 -23.03 -7.62 -4.72
CA GLY A 372 -23.64 -6.33 -5.00
C GLY A 372 -24.14 -5.58 -3.76
N PRO A 373 -25.02 -6.17 -2.96
CA PRO A 373 -25.53 -5.57 -1.73
C PRO A 373 -24.42 -5.22 -0.73
N ILE A 374 -23.44 -6.12 -0.56
CA ILE A 374 -22.28 -5.90 0.33
C ILE A 374 -21.44 -4.73 -0.16
N PHE A 375 -21.19 -4.68 -1.46
CA PHE A 375 -20.44 -3.60 -2.10
C PHE A 375 -21.13 -2.24 -1.92
N GLN A 376 -22.45 -2.16 -2.12
CA GLN A 376 -23.22 -0.93 -1.93
C GLN A 376 -23.15 -0.41 -0.49
N VAL A 377 -23.24 -1.30 0.50
CA VAL A 377 -23.13 -0.92 1.91
C VAL A 377 -21.73 -0.42 2.26
N LEU A 378 -20.69 -1.03 1.71
CA LEU A 378 -19.30 -0.66 1.99
C LEU A 378 -18.83 0.59 1.23
N ALA A 379 -19.42 0.92 0.08
CA ALA A 379 -18.96 1.99 -0.80
C ALA A 379 -18.89 3.38 -0.12
N PRO A 380 -19.86 3.83 0.71
CA PRO A 380 -19.76 5.08 1.44
C PRO A 380 -18.54 5.12 2.38
N THR A 381 -18.23 4.00 3.04
CA THR A 381 -17.06 3.91 3.93
C THR A 381 -15.76 4.05 3.16
N ALA A 382 -15.65 3.41 2.01
CA ALA A 382 -14.46 3.49 1.17
C ALA A 382 -14.21 4.93 0.70
N PHE A 383 -15.27 5.63 0.30
CA PHE A 383 -15.22 7.03 -0.06
C PHE A 383 -14.71 7.91 1.10
N VAL A 384 -15.35 7.82 2.28
CA VAL A 384 -14.96 8.61 3.46
C VAL A 384 -13.54 8.26 3.91
N SER A 385 -13.16 6.98 3.90
CA SER A 385 -11.81 6.51 4.28
C SER A 385 -10.73 7.05 3.34
N THR A 386 -11.03 7.19 2.04
CA THR A 386 -10.10 7.73 1.06
C THR A 386 -9.80 9.20 1.34
N ILE A 387 -10.83 9.96 1.66
CA ILE A 387 -10.71 11.37 2.00
C ILE A 387 -9.99 11.56 3.34
N ALA A 388 -10.40 10.83 4.36
CA ALA A 388 -9.77 10.85 5.67
C ALA A 388 -8.30 10.40 5.61
N GLY A 389 -7.96 9.48 4.67
CA GLY A 389 -6.60 9.02 4.43
C GLY A 389 -5.62 10.14 4.07
N GLY A 390 -6.07 11.17 3.35
CA GLY A 390 -5.28 12.36 3.06
C GLY A 390 -4.87 13.13 4.32
N SER A 391 -5.69 13.11 5.38
CA SER A 391 -5.36 13.77 6.65
C SER A 391 -4.22 13.06 7.41
N ALA A 392 -3.99 11.77 7.15
CA ALA A 392 -2.82 11.06 7.69
C ALA A 392 -1.49 11.67 7.21
N TRP A 393 -1.47 12.23 6.00
CA TRP A 393 -0.26 12.88 5.46
C TRP A 393 0.17 14.09 6.30
N VAL A 394 -0.81 14.80 6.88
CA VAL A 394 -0.54 15.94 7.78
C VAL A 394 0.16 15.46 9.05
N LEU A 395 -0.33 14.41 9.71
CA LEU A 395 0.31 13.86 10.92
C LEU A 395 1.73 13.36 10.63
N VAL A 396 1.91 12.65 9.50
CA VAL A 396 3.23 12.12 9.10
C VAL A 396 4.18 13.26 8.76
N SER A 397 3.74 14.27 8.01
CA SER A 397 4.57 15.40 7.60
C SER A 397 5.00 16.27 8.78
N LEU A 398 4.18 16.36 9.83
CA LEU A 398 4.47 17.09 11.08
C LEU A 398 5.22 16.22 12.12
N GLY A 399 5.62 14.99 11.78
CA GLY A 399 6.32 14.09 12.69
C GLY A 399 5.46 13.53 13.84
N GLN A 400 4.14 13.69 13.79
CA GLN A 400 3.20 13.32 14.86
C GLN A 400 2.72 11.86 14.76
N THR A 401 3.63 10.93 14.45
CA THR A 401 3.31 9.50 14.27
C THR A 401 2.77 8.82 15.54
N ALA A 402 3.19 9.28 16.72
CA ALA A 402 2.65 8.78 18.00
C ALA A 402 1.15 9.14 18.17
N ARG A 403 0.71 10.30 17.68
CA ARG A 403 -0.71 10.67 17.66
C ARG A 403 -1.49 9.78 16.71
N GLN A 404 -0.92 9.51 15.54
CA GLN A 404 -1.52 8.59 14.56
C GLN A 404 -1.69 7.18 15.13
N LEU A 405 -0.68 6.66 15.84
CA LEU A 405 -0.75 5.34 16.44
C LEU A 405 -1.82 5.27 17.54
N ARG A 406 -1.87 6.25 18.45
CA ARG A 406 -2.90 6.29 19.52
C ARG A 406 -4.32 6.29 18.97
N PHE A 407 -4.60 7.11 17.97
CA PHE A 407 -5.92 7.11 17.34
C PHE A 407 -6.19 5.79 16.59
N GLY A 408 -5.16 5.22 15.94
CA GLY A 408 -5.24 3.95 15.23
C GLY A 408 -5.67 2.78 16.13
N VAL A 409 -5.26 2.77 17.40
CA VAL A 409 -5.73 1.77 18.39
C VAL A 409 -7.23 1.92 18.61
N TRP A 410 -7.72 3.13 18.93
CA TRP A 410 -9.14 3.40 19.12
C TRP A 410 -9.97 3.08 17.88
N GLN A 411 -9.48 3.46 16.71
CA GLN A 411 -10.11 3.12 15.43
C GLN A 411 -10.23 1.61 15.25
N THR A 412 -9.20 0.84 15.63
CA THR A 412 -9.22 -0.63 15.54
C THR A 412 -10.27 -1.21 16.47
N ILE A 413 -10.29 -0.79 17.74
CA ILE A 413 -11.28 -1.26 18.73
C ILE A 413 -12.70 -0.96 18.25
N ALA A 414 -12.98 0.28 17.83
CA ALA A 414 -14.29 0.68 17.35
C ALA A 414 -14.71 -0.13 16.10
N THR A 415 -13.80 -0.34 15.16
CA THR A 415 -14.07 -1.12 13.94
C THR A 415 -14.39 -2.58 14.28
N VAL A 416 -13.61 -3.20 15.16
CA VAL A 416 -13.85 -4.59 15.63
C VAL A 416 -15.20 -4.70 16.34
N ALA A 417 -15.55 -3.74 17.19
CA ALA A 417 -16.85 -3.70 17.86
C ALA A 417 -18.02 -3.59 16.86
N GLY A 418 -17.87 -2.73 15.83
CA GLY A 418 -18.89 -2.59 14.78
C GLY A 418 -19.08 -3.86 13.95
N ILE A 419 -17.97 -4.52 13.57
CA ILE A 419 -17.99 -5.80 12.86
C ILE A 419 -18.67 -6.87 13.73
N GLY A 420 -18.27 -6.98 15.02
CA GLY A 420 -18.84 -7.93 15.95
C GLY A 420 -20.34 -7.73 16.18
N ALA A 421 -20.79 -6.47 16.29
CA ALA A 421 -22.21 -6.13 16.42
C ALA A 421 -23.02 -6.55 15.18
N GLY A 422 -22.43 -6.45 13.97
CA GLY A 422 -23.09 -6.84 12.73
C GLY A 422 -23.10 -8.35 12.44
N LEU A 423 -22.28 -9.13 13.14
CA LEU A 423 -22.02 -10.54 12.86
C LEU A 423 -23.27 -11.44 12.83
N PRO A 424 -24.29 -11.27 13.71
CA PRO A 424 -25.49 -12.10 13.69
C PRO A 424 -26.30 -12.02 12.39
N TRP A 425 -26.17 -10.93 11.63
CA TRP A 425 -26.91 -10.70 10.38
C TRP A 425 -26.12 -11.05 9.10
N GLY A 426 -25.09 -11.89 9.21
CA GLY A 426 -24.28 -12.34 8.08
C GLY A 426 -23.31 -11.28 7.54
N ALA A 427 -22.80 -11.51 6.33
CA ALA A 427 -21.85 -10.60 5.69
C ALA A 427 -22.42 -9.19 5.46
N LEU A 428 -23.71 -9.07 5.17
CA LEU A 428 -24.40 -7.78 5.07
C LEU A 428 -24.41 -7.05 6.41
N GLY A 429 -24.73 -7.75 7.50
CA GLY A 429 -24.70 -7.18 8.83
C GLY A 429 -23.32 -6.69 9.24
N VAL A 430 -22.29 -7.48 8.94
CA VAL A 430 -20.87 -7.07 9.13
C VAL A 430 -20.54 -5.84 8.31
N ALA A 431 -20.96 -5.79 7.04
CA ALA A 431 -20.77 -4.62 6.19
C ALA A 431 -21.47 -3.36 6.75
N PHE A 432 -22.70 -3.49 7.24
CA PHE A 432 -23.42 -2.40 7.92
C PHE A 432 -22.72 -1.96 9.21
N GLY A 433 -22.36 -2.90 10.09
CA GLY A 433 -21.66 -2.61 11.34
C GLY A 433 -20.32 -1.91 11.10
N PHE A 434 -19.55 -2.40 10.12
CA PHE A 434 -18.32 -1.76 9.67
C PHE A 434 -18.58 -0.34 9.15
N THR A 435 -19.57 -0.14 8.31
CA THR A 435 -19.90 1.15 7.69
C THR A 435 -20.37 2.17 8.71
N ILE A 436 -21.34 1.79 9.57
CA ILE A 436 -21.92 2.68 10.60
C ILE A 436 -20.82 3.19 11.56
N ILE A 437 -19.88 2.33 11.93
CA ILE A 437 -18.78 2.72 12.84
C ILE A 437 -17.66 3.43 12.10
N SER A 438 -17.27 2.95 10.90
CA SER A 438 -16.10 3.49 10.20
C SER A 438 -16.33 4.91 9.70
N ILE A 439 -17.54 5.29 9.30
CA ILE A 439 -17.81 6.66 8.82
C ILE A 439 -17.55 7.69 9.92
N PRO A 440 -18.21 7.65 11.11
CA PRO A 440 -17.95 8.64 12.16
C PRO A 440 -16.52 8.56 12.70
N VAL A 441 -15.92 7.37 12.78
CA VAL A 441 -14.53 7.21 13.22
C VAL A 441 -13.54 7.84 12.24
N ASN A 442 -13.76 7.71 10.92
CA ASN A 442 -12.92 8.37 9.92
C ASN A 442 -13.10 9.90 9.93
N LEU A 443 -14.31 10.40 10.14
CA LEU A 443 -14.57 11.83 10.30
C LEU A 443 -13.91 12.38 11.58
N ALA A 444 -13.99 11.65 12.69
CA ALA A 444 -13.29 11.99 13.93
C ALA A 444 -11.77 11.95 13.75
N TYR A 445 -11.25 10.95 12.99
CA TYR A 445 -9.82 10.89 12.64
C TYR A 445 -9.38 12.12 11.85
N MET A 446 -10.17 12.53 10.87
CA MET A 446 -9.89 13.74 10.08
C MET A 446 -9.85 14.99 10.96
N ALA A 447 -10.85 15.18 11.85
CA ALA A 447 -10.88 16.27 12.81
C ALA A 447 -9.67 16.23 13.74
N TYR A 448 -9.32 15.05 14.27
CA TYR A 448 -8.17 14.86 15.15
C TYR A 448 -6.83 15.11 14.45
N ALA A 449 -6.68 14.66 13.20
CA ALA A 449 -5.46 14.83 12.42
C ALA A 449 -5.21 16.29 12.03
N LEU A 450 -6.28 17.03 11.73
CA LEU A 450 -6.22 18.45 11.35
C LEU A 450 -6.20 19.40 12.55
N HIS A 451 -6.55 18.92 13.75
CA HIS A 451 -6.45 19.72 14.97
C HIS A 451 -4.99 20.09 15.27
N ASN A 452 -4.75 21.36 15.52
CA ASN A 452 -3.41 21.93 15.69
C ASN A 452 -2.50 21.78 14.45
N SER A 453 -3.08 21.76 13.25
CA SER A 453 -2.37 21.84 11.99
C SER A 453 -2.74 23.12 11.23
N PRO A 454 -1.92 23.60 10.29
CA PRO A 454 -2.29 24.72 9.43
C PRO A 454 -3.52 24.47 8.57
N ALA A 455 -3.82 23.19 8.25
CA ALA A 455 -4.94 22.78 7.40
C ALA A 455 -6.21 22.54 8.22
N SER A 456 -7.37 22.81 7.63
CA SER A 456 -8.69 22.69 8.25
C SER A 456 -9.59 21.68 7.49
N ILE A 457 -10.69 21.26 8.13
CA ILE A 457 -11.73 20.45 7.47
C ILE A 457 -12.33 21.20 6.28
N PHE A 458 -12.46 22.53 6.38
CA PHE A 458 -12.97 23.33 5.26
C PHE A 458 -12.07 23.28 4.02
N ASP A 459 -10.76 23.10 4.19
CA ASP A 459 -9.83 22.95 3.07
C ASP A 459 -10.08 21.62 2.34
N VAL A 460 -10.41 20.55 3.08
CA VAL A 460 -10.82 19.27 2.52
C VAL A 460 -12.12 19.42 1.74
N LEU A 461 -13.15 20.01 2.34
CA LEU A 461 -14.45 20.21 1.70
C LEU A 461 -14.34 21.09 0.45
N ARG A 462 -13.53 22.17 0.51
CA ARG A 462 -13.24 23.04 -0.64
C ARG A 462 -12.49 22.32 -1.77
N GLY A 463 -11.66 21.33 -1.45
CA GLY A 463 -11.00 20.49 -2.46
C GLY A 463 -11.96 19.52 -3.13
N MET A 464 -13.02 19.09 -2.45
CA MET A 464 -13.89 17.98 -2.89
C MET A 464 -15.16 18.40 -3.61
N TRP A 465 -15.74 19.57 -3.30
CA TRP A 465 -17.10 19.90 -3.68
C TRP A 465 -17.35 19.83 -5.20
N ARG A 466 -16.37 20.23 -6.02
CA ARG A 466 -16.48 20.18 -7.49
C ARG A 466 -16.63 18.75 -8.01
N SER A 467 -15.76 17.87 -7.52
CA SER A 467 -15.82 16.46 -7.90
C SER A 467 -17.09 15.80 -7.38
N ALA A 468 -17.54 16.15 -6.17
CA ALA A 468 -18.77 15.63 -5.60
C ALA A 468 -19.99 16.05 -6.42
N VAL A 469 -20.14 17.33 -6.73
CA VAL A 469 -21.25 17.85 -7.55
C VAL A 469 -21.23 17.23 -8.96
N ALA A 470 -20.06 17.19 -9.61
CA ALA A 470 -19.93 16.59 -10.93
C ALA A 470 -20.27 15.09 -10.93
N SER A 471 -19.87 14.36 -9.89
CA SER A 471 -20.16 12.92 -9.76
C SER A 471 -21.65 12.66 -9.51
N VAL A 472 -22.30 13.47 -8.67
CA VAL A 472 -23.76 13.36 -8.42
C VAL A 472 -24.55 13.69 -9.69
N ALA A 473 -24.16 14.72 -10.42
CA ALA A 473 -24.81 15.05 -11.70
C ALA A 473 -24.63 13.91 -12.74
N ALA A 474 -23.41 13.36 -12.83
CA ALA A 474 -23.13 12.21 -13.72
C ALA A 474 -23.93 10.96 -13.30
N ALA A 475 -24.10 10.73 -11.99
CA ALA A 475 -24.95 9.65 -11.48
C ALA A 475 -26.41 9.85 -11.88
N GLY A 476 -26.93 11.08 -11.80
CA GLY A 476 -28.28 11.43 -12.29
C GLY A 476 -28.46 11.14 -13.79
N VAL A 477 -27.47 11.53 -14.61
CA VAL A 477 -27.47 11.20 -16.05
C VAL A 477 -27.43 9.69 -16.27
N LEU A 478 -26.62 8.95 -15.50
CA LEU A 478 -26.51 7.49 -15.61
C LEU A 478 -27.84 6.79 -15.27
N VAL A 479 -28.48 7.21 -14.19
CA VAL A 479 -29.79 6.67 -13.77
C VAL A 479 -30.84 6.97 -14.85
N SER A 480 -30.88 8.20 -15.38
CA SER A 480 -31.80 8.56 -16.45
C SER A 480 -31.54 7.76 -17.74
N ALA A 481 -30.26 7.55 -18.10
CA ALA A 481 -29.88 6.75 -19.27
C ALA A 481 -30.36 5.29 -19.17
N ARG A 482 -30.40 4.70 -17.98
CA ARG A 482 -30.94 3.34 -17.75
C ARG A 482 -32.43 3.22 -18.08
N TRP A 483 -33.20 4.29 -17.92
CA TRP A 483 -34.63 4.30 -18.26
C TRP A 483 -34.90 4.45 -19.76
N THR A 484 -33.95 5.02 -20.48
CA THR A 484 -34.13 5.38 -21.90
C THR A 484 -33.41 4.42 -22.86
N VAL A 485 -32.36 3.75 -22.41
CA VAL A 485 -31.56 2.87 -23.27
C VAL A 485 -31.75 1.41 -22.84
N PRO A 486 -32.25 0.54 -23.71
CA PRO A 486 -32.41 -0.89 -23.39
C PRO A 486 -31.01 -1.53 -23.18
N MET A 487 -30.80 -2.11 -22.01
CA MET A 487 -29.56 -2.80 -21.61
C MET A 487 -29.65 -4.28 -21.97
N ASN A 488 -29.49 -4.63 -23.25
CA ASN A 488 -29.59 -6.01 -23.74
C ASN A 488 -28.46 -6.40 -24.71
N ARG A 489 -27.33 -5.64 -24.67
CA ARG A 489 -26.21 -5.86 -25.61
C ARG A 489 -25.12 -6.79 -25.06
N GLY A 490 -25.27 -7.22 -23.82
CA GLY A 490 -24.32 -8.05 -23.10
C GLY A 490 -23.54 -7.28 -22.01
N PRO A 491 -23.12 -7.99 -20.92
CA PRO A 491 -22.62 -7.34 -19.70
C PRO A 491 -21.42 -6.40 -19.92
N VAL A 492 -20.51 -6.76 -20.81
CA VAL A 492 -19.30 -5.97 -21.09
C VAL A 492 -19.62 -4.72 -21.91
N VAL A 493 -20.53 -4.85 -22.88
CA VAL A 493 -20.92 -3.71 -23.74
C VAL A 493 -21.75 -2.71 -22.95
N ASP A 494 -22.69 -3.19 -22.14
CA ASP A 494 -23.54 -2.35 -21.29
C ASP A 494 -22.71 -1.63 -20.23
N PHE A 495 -21.76 -2.33 -19.59
CA PHE A 495 -20.79 -1.73 -18.67
C PHE A 495 -19.96 -0.63 -19.36
N GLY A 496 -19.41 -0.90 -20.56
CA GLY A 496 -18.62 0.08 -21.31
C GLY A 496 -19.43 1.31 -21.71
N ALA A 497 -20.69 1.13 -22.11
CA ALA A 497 -21.60 2.23 -22.45
C ALA A 497 -21.91 3.11 -21.21
N LEU A 498 -22.20 2.48 -20.06
CA LEU A 498 -22.46 3.19 -18.81
C LEU A 498 -21.21 3.92 -18.30
N LEU A 499 -20.05 3.29 -18.39
CA LEU A 499 -18.76 3.88 -18.01
C LEU A 499 -18.50 5.14 -18.85
N LEU A 500 -18.64 5.04 -20.18
CA LEU A 500 -18.46 6.17 -21.10
C LEU A 500 -19.45 7.29 -20.79
N THR A 501 -20.74 6.97 -20.66
CA THR A 501 -21.82 7.93 -20.35
C THR A 501 -21.52 8.68 -19.06
N PHE A 502 -21.14 7.96 -17.99
CA PHE A 502 -20.83 8.55 -16.70
C PHE A 502 -19.62 9.48 -16.77
N PHE A 503 -18.50 9.02 -17.36
CA PHE A 503 -17.28 9.84 -17.39
C PHE A 503 -17.38 11.02 -18.37
N VAL A 504 -18.15 10.91 -19.45
CA VAL A 504 -18.48 12.05 -20.32
C VAL A 504 -19.33 13.08 -19.57
N ALA A 505 -20.40 12.65 -18.88
CA ALA A 505 -21.24 13.52 -18.08
C ALA A 505 -20.45 14.17 -16.92
N TYR A 506 -19.60 13.41 -16.24
CA TYR A 506 -18.70 13.91 -15.20
C TYR A 506 -17.76 15.00 -15.73
N GLY A 507 -17.06 14.71 -16.83
CA GLY A 507 -16.12 15.65 -17.46
C GLY A 507 -16.82 16.92 -17.96
N ALA A 508 -17.98 16.78 -18.59
CA ALA A 508 -18.80 17.91 -19.03
C ALA A 508 -19.24 18.78 -17.85
N THR A 509 -19.82 18.18 -16.81
CA THR A 509 -20.24 18.92 -15.61
C THR A 509 -19.05 19.62 -14.93
N LEU A 510 -17.93 18.92 -14.79
CA LEU A 510 -16.72 19.48 -14.20
C LEU A 510 -16.20 20.68 -15.02
N PHE A 511 -16.27 20.62 -16.35
CA PHE A 511 -15.83 21.69 -17.26
C PHE A 511 -16.65 22.98 -17.09
N PHE A 512 -17.96 22.86 -16.82
CA PHE A 512 -18.85 24.00 -16.62
C PHE A 512 -18.80 24.58 -15.20
N LEU A 513 -18.28 23.83 -14.21
CA LEU A 513 -18.15 24.32 -12.84
C LEU A 513 -17.06 25.39 -12.69
N PRO A 514 -17.24 26.40 -11.80
CA PRO A 514 -16.24 27.44 -11.55
C PRO A 514 -14.89 26.87 -11.16
N GLY A 515 -13.86 27.13 -11.96
CA GLY A 515 -12.51 26.62 -11.76
C GLY A 515 -12.29 25.15 -12.18
N GLY A 516 -13.29 24.46 -12.71
CA GLY A 516 -13.16 23.07 -13.15
C GLY A 516 -12.19 22.88 -14.32
N ARG A 517 -12.14 23.84 -15.25
CA ARG A 517 -11.16 23.83 -16.35
C ARG A 517 -9.71 23.82 -15.86
N ARG A 518 -9.41 24.54 -14.75
CA ARG A 518 -8.07 24.53 -14.14
C ARG A 518 -7.79 23.18 -13.50
N ALA A 519 -8.75 22.59 -12.79
CA ALA A 519 -8.60 21.29 -12.16
C ALA A 519 -8.34 20.18 -13.20
N VAL A 520 -9.05 20.21 -14.34
CA VAL A 520 -8.82 19.29 -15.47
C VAL A 520 -7.43 19.53 -16.08
N GLY A 521 -7.02 20.80 -16.29
CA GLY A 521 -5.70 21.15 -16.79
C GLY A 521 -4.57 20.66 -15.88
N ASP A 522 -4.73 20.82 -14.58
CA ASP A 522 -3.78 20.32 -13.57
C ASP A 522 -3.66 18.78 -13.60
N LEU A 523 -4.77 18.08 -13.77
CA LEU A 523 -4.79 16.63 -13.93
C LEU A 523 -4.04 16.19 -15.19
N PHE A 524 -4.31 16.84 -16.35
CA PHE A 524 -3.59 16.55 -17.58
C PHE A 524 -2.09 16.85 -17.49
N GLN A 525 -1.71 17.95 -16.84
CA GLN A 525 -0.30 18.27 -16.62
C GLN A 525 0.41 17.23 -15.75
N LEU A 526 -0.26 16.71 -14.72
CA LEU A 526 0.27 15.64 -13.88
C LEU A 526 0.38 14.32 -14.63
N LEU A 527 -0.64 13.94 -15.38
CA LEU A 527 -0.59 12.74 -16.24
C LEU A 527 0.49 12.88 -17.30
N ALA A 528 0.61 14.04 -17.94
CA ALA A 528 1.65 14.33 -18.90
C ALA A 528 3.06 14.31 -18.27
N ALA A 529 3.21 14.82 -17.04
CA ALA A 529 4.48 14.77 -16.31
C ALA A 529 4.88 13.35 -15.92
N VAL A 530 3.91 12.49 -15.59
CA VAL A 530 4.13 11.06 -15.32
C VAL A 530 4.45 10.30 -16.61
N LEU A 531 3.82 10.66 -17.74
CA LEU A 531 3.99 9.99 -19.04
C LEU A 531 5.18 10.53 -19.84
N ARG A 532 5.56 11.80 -19.66
CA ARG A 532 6.78 12.35 -20.30
C ARG A 532 7.99 11.65 -19.73
N ARG A 533 8.65 10.85 -20.55
CA ARG A 533 9.96 10.27 -20.27
C ARG A 533 10.91 11.39 -19.82
N PRO A 534 11.78 11.18 -18.84
CA PRO A 534 12.80 12.15 -18.42
C PRO A 534 13.94 12.23 -19.45
N ALA A 535 13.64 12.55 -20.71
CA ALA A 535 14.62 12.64 -21.80
C ALA A 535 15.10 14.07 -22.09
N GLU A 536 14.51 15.11 -21.47
CA GLU A 536 14.81 16.51 -21.85
C GLU A 536 15.13 17.44 -20.66
N LEU A 537 15.89 16.96 -19.69
CA LEU A 537 16.59 17.87 -18.79
C LEU A 537 18.09 17.86 -19.14
N SER A 538 18.41 18.33 -20.34
CA SER A 538 19.75 18.84 -20.63
C SER A 538 20.01 20.02 -19.69
N PRO A 539 21.18 20.08 -19.03
CA PRO A 539 21.53 21.26 -18.24
C PRO A 539 21.58 22.48 -19.16
N PRO A 540 21.13 23.67 -18.70
CA PRO A 540 21.32 24.89 -19.47
C PRO A 540 22.81 25.03 -19.72
N SER A 541 23.19 25.16 -21.02
CA SER A 541 24.53 25.50 -21.47
C SER A 541 24.93 26.80 -20.78
N THR A 542 25.90 26.69 -19.87
CA THR A 542 26.61 27.88 -19.33
C THR A 542 27.43 28.48 -20.49
N HIS A 543 26.96 29.60 -21.00
CA HIS A 543 27.78 30.59 -21.70
C HIS A 543 28.24 31.67 -20.73
#